data_c91e58f2aff20ce6a97c6d23bba0acd0
#
_entry.id   c91e58f2aff20ce6a97c6d23bba0acd0
#
_cell.length_a   1.000
_cell.length_b   1.000
_cell.length_c   1.000
_cell.angle_alpha   90.00
_cell.angle_beta   90.00
_cell.angle_gamma   90.00
#
_symmetry.space_group_name_H-M   'P 1'
#
loop_
_entity.id
_entity.type
_entity.pdbx_description
1 polymer ?
#
loop_
_entity_poly.entity_id
_entity_poly.type
_entity_poly.pdbx_seq_one_letter_code
_entity_poly.pdbx_strand_id
1 'polypeptide(L)'
;SFRGPGIEEGMRILSDVKTETGLKVLTDIHSPEQAGLVSNVVDIIQIPAFLSRQTDLLIAAAKTGKPINIKKGQFLAPWDVEHIVKKMEESGSQNILLTDRGTQFGYNNLVADMRAIPLMKQFGYPVIFDATHSAQLPGGSGGHSDGMRDMIPTLARAAVAAGCNGVFMEVHNLSLIHI
;
A
#
# COMPACT_ATOMS: atom_id res chain seq x y z
N SER A 1 9.87 15.84 -12.18
CA SER A 1 8.61 15.29 -11.68
C SER A 1 8.33 15.84 -10.28
N PHE A 2 7.08 16.13 -10.00
CA PHE A 2 6.62 16.63 -8.71
C PHE A 2 6.81 15.55 -7.63
N ARG A 3 7.39 15.92 -6.50
CA ARG A 3 7.66 15.02 -5.37
C ARG A 3 6.88 15.38 -4.09
N GLY A 4 5.79 16.09 -4.25
CA GLY A 4 5.03 16.62 -3.12
C GLY A 4 5.66 17.87 -2.50
N PRO A 5 5.08 18.37 -1.40
CA PRO A 5 5.49 19.63 -0.75
C PRO A 5 6.77 19.49 0.09
N GLY A 6 7.35 18.30 0.19
CA GLY A 6 8.43 17.98 1.13
C GLY A 6 7.91 17.38 2.43
N ILE A 7 8.82 16.76 3.22
CA ILE A 7 8.43 15.97 4.39
C ILE A 7 7.82 16.84 5.50
N GLU A 8 8.40 17.99 5.78
CA GLU A 8 7.94 18.88 6.87
C GLU A 8 6.52 19.39 6.61
N GLU A 9 6.30 19.94 5.42
CA GLU A 9 4.98 20.45 5.02
C GLU A 9 3.96 19.30 4.87
N GLY A 10 4.36 18.16 4.34
CA GLY A 10 3.53 16.97 4.24
C GLY A 10 3.05 16.48 5.62
N MET A 11 3.94 16.48 6.61
CA MET A 11 3.58 16.10 7.98
C MET A 11 2.65 17.12 8.63
N ARG A 12 2.87 18.43 8.39
CA ARG A 12 1.95 19.47 8.85
C ARG A 12 0.56 19.26 8.29
N ILE A 13 0.44 19.07 6.99
CA ILE A 13 -0.86 18.82 6.31
C ILE A 13 -1.57 17.59 6.89
N LEU A 14 -0.85 16.47 7.08
CA LEU A 14 -1.44 15.26 7.65
C LEU A 14 -1.88 15.44 9.11
N SER A 15 -1.13 16.23 9.88
CA SER A 15 -1.50 16.61 11.25
C SER A 15 -2.79 17.44 11.27
N ASP A 16 -2.91 18.40 10.37
CA ASP A 16 -4.09 19.26 10.23
C ASP A 16 -5.32 18.41 9.85
N VAL A 17 -5.18 17.55 8.82
CA VAL A 17 -6.25 16.62 8.41
C VAL A 17 -6.71 15.74 9.56
N LYS A 18 -5.76 15.18 10.32
CA LYS A 18 -6.07 14.34 11.48
C LYS A 18 -6.83 15.10 12.54
N THR A 19 -6.43 16.34 12.82
CA THR A 19 -7.05 17.21 13.83
C THR A 19 -8.46 17.63 13.41
N GLU A 20 -8.63 18.03 12.16
CA GLU A 20 -9.90 18.55 11.65
C GLU A 20 -10.95 17.45 11.42
N THR A 21 -10.52 16.26 11.00
CA THR A 21 -11.44 15.18 10.65
C THR A 21 -11.61 14.13 11.73
N GLY A 22 -10.67 14.01 12.65
CA GLY A 22 -10.60 12.92 13.63
C GLY A 22 -10.27 11.54 13.02
N LEU A 23 -9.97 11.49 11.72
CA LEU A 23 -9.62 10.24 11.03
C LEU A 23 -8.19 9.83 11.30
N LYS A 24 -7.93 8.53 11.19
CA LYS A 24 -6.58 7.98 11.18
C LYS A 24 -5.88 8.34 9.88
N VAL A 25 -4.62 8.72 9.96
CA VAL A 25 -3.83 9.08 8.77
C VAL A 25 -2.73 8.07 8.49
N LEU A 26 -2.50 7.82 7.22
CA LEU A 26 -1.50 6.91 6.69
C LEU A 26 -0.70 7.62 5.59
N THR A 27 0.60 7.35 5.53
CA THR A 27 1.43 7.82 4.40
C THR A 27 2.56 6.85 4.08
N ASP A 28 3.07 6.94 2.85
CA ASP A 28 4.24 6.20 2.39
C ASP A 28 5.53 6.76 2.98
N ILE A 29 6.51 5.86 3.20
CA ILE A 29 7.91 6.22 3.37
C ILE A 29 8.74 5.61 2.24
N HIS A 30 9.80 6.30 1.82
CA HIS A 30 10.65 5.91 0.69
C HIS A 30 12.11 5.69 1.07
N SER A 31 12.49 6.09 2.28
CA SER A 31 13.83 5.85 2.84
C SER A 31 13.75 5.58 4.35
N PRO A 32 14.73 4.86 4.92
CA PRO A 32 14.76 4.55 6.35
C PRO A 32 14.71 5.78 7.27
N GLU A 33 15.32 6.88 6.85
CA GLU A 33 15.42 8.13 7.63
C GLU A 33 14.03 8.78 7.84
N GLN A 34 13.10 8.53 6.93
CA GLN A 34 11.74 9.08 7.04
C GLN A 34 10.90 8.40 8.12
N ALA A 35 11.21 7.14 8.46
CA ALA A 35 10.38 6.35 9.35
C ALA A 35 10.15 7.01 10.72
N GLY A 36 11.22 7.48 11.36
CA GLY A 36 11.15 8.15 12.66
C GLY A 36 10.36 9.47 12.61
N LEU A 37 10.60 10.29 11.58
CA LEU A 37 9.92 11.58 11.42
C LEU A 37 8.41 11.39 11.19
N VAL A 38 8.06 10.50 10.27
CA VAL A 38 6.66 10.22 9.89
C VAL A 38 5.88 9.61 11.05
N SER A 39 6.52 8.75 11.84
CA SER A 39 5.88 8.08 12.98
C SER A 39 5.33 9.03 14.06
N ASN A 40 5.85 10.25 14.15
CA ASN A 40 5.37 11.24 15.11
C ASN A 40 3.96 11.78 14.76
N VAL A 41 3.56 11.69 13.51
CA VAL A 41 2.29 12.26 13.02
C VAL A 41 1.29 11.19 12.63
N VAL A 42 1.71 10.21 11.83
CA VAL A 42 0.79 9.23 11.25
C VAL A 42 0.40 8.12 12.23
N ASP A 43 -0.76 7.53 11.99
CA ASP A 43 -1.23 6.37 12.74
C ASP A 43 -0.74 5.07 12.13
N ILE A 44 -0.50 5.04 10.82
CA ILE A 44 -0.03 3.87 10.07
C ILE A 44 1.06 4.33 9.10
N ILE A 45 2.16 3.63 9.06
CA ILE A 45 3.21 3.83 8.04
C ILE A 45 2.96 2.86 6.89
N GLN A 46 3.04 3.33 5.65
CA GLN A 46 2.93 2.48 4.48
C GLN A 46 4.28 2.24 3.82
N ILE A 47 4.50 1.00 3.41
CA ILE A 47 5.63 0.62 2.55
C ILE A 47 5.09 0.47 1.12
N PRO A 48 5.59 1.28 0.16
CA PRO A 48 5.17 1.19 -1.23
C PRO A 48 5.49 -0.17 -1.85
N ALA A 49 4.70 -0.60 -2.83
CA ALA A 49 4.83 -1.90 -3.46
C ALA A 49 6.22 -2.14 -4.08
N PHE A 50 6.80 -1.14 -4.75
CA PHE A 50 8.14 -1.25 -5.33
C PHE A 50 9.25 -1.42 -4.29
N LEU A 51 9.03 -0.97 -3.05
CA LEU A 51 10.01 -0.99 -1.97
C LEU A 51 9.72 -2.11 -0.95
N SER A 52 8.74 -2.95 -1.18
CA SER A 52 8.27 -3.96 -0.23
C SER A 52 9.33 -4.99 0.19
N ARG A 53 10.41 -5.12 -0.57
CA ARG A 53 11.54 -6.02 -0.25
C ARG A 53 12.77 -5.31 0.31
N GLN A 54 12.76 -4.00 0.44
CA GLN A 54 13.91 -3.22 0.95
C GLN A 54 14.07 -3.44 2.45
N THR A 55 15.07 -4.25 2.81
CA THR A 55 15.25 -4.72 4.19
C THR A 55 15.44 -3.57 5.17
N ASP A 56 16.28 -2.59 4.85
CA ASP A 56 16.57 -1.47 5.76
C ASP A 56 15.34 -0.59 5.98
N LEU A 57 14.51 -0.40 4.95
CA LEU A 57 13.25 0.33 5.04
C LEU A 57 12.24 -0.38 5.95
N LEU A 58 12.10 -1.70 5.79
CA LEU A 58 11.23 -2.53 6.61
C LEU A 58 11.66 -2.50 8.08
N ILE A 59 12.96 -2.66 8.35
CA ILE A 59 13.52 -2.61 9.71
C ILE A 59 13.29 -1.24 10.33
N ALA A 60 13.53 -0.16 9.61
CA ALA A 60 13.31 1.18 10.11
C ALA A 60 11.83 1.44 10.45
N ALA A 61 10.91 1.01 9.58
CA ALA A 61 9.49 1.09 9.85
C ALA A 61 9.09 0.27 11.08
N ALA A 62 9.54 -0.98 11.17
CA ALA A 62 9.24 -1.86 12.31
C ALA A 62 9.66 -1.25 13.65
N LYS A 63 10.84 -0.64 13.70
CA LYS A 63 11.39 0.00 14.91
C LYS A 63 10.59 1.21 15.42
N THR A 64 9.70 1.76 14.62
CA THR A 64 8.82 2.87 15.05
C THR A 64 7.74 2.43 16.03
N GLY A 65 7.42 1.14 16.09
CA GLY A 65 6.31 0.60 16.88
C GLY A 65 4.91 0.91 16.32
N LYS A 66 4.82 1.62 15.20
CA LYS A 66 3.54 1.90 14.54
C LYS A 66 3.03 0.68 13.76
N PRO A 67 1.72 0.58 13.53
CA PRO A 67 1.19 -0.34 12.53
C PRO A 67 1.79 -0.04 11.15
N ILE A 68 2.18 -1.10 10.43
CA ILE A 68 2.83 -0.98 9.13
C ILE A 68 1.94 -1.64 8.07
N ASN A 69 1.49 -0.85 7.10
CA ASN A 69 0.82 -1.38 5.92
C ASN A 69 1.84 -1.65 4.81
N ILE A 70 1.96 -2.89 4.38
CA ILE A 70 2.91 -3.28 3.35
C ILE A 70 2.15 -3.62 2.07
N LYS A 71 2.35 -2.82 1.04
CA LYS A 71 1.81 -3.14 -0.28
C LYS A 71 2.66 -4.23 -0.93
N LYS A 72 2.04 -5.37 -1.22
CA LYS A 72 2.70 -6.44 -1.95
C LYS A 72 3.17 -5.93 -3.31
N GLY A 73 4.45 -6.11 -3.61
CA GLY A 73 4.99 -5.81 -4.94
C GLY A 73 4.24 -6.60 -6.03
N GLN A 74 3.90 -5.95 -7.13
CA GLN A 74 3.23 -6.60 -8.26
C GLN A 74 4.08 -7.68 -8.94
N PHE A 75 5.37 -7.71 -8.66
CA PHE A 75 6.34 -8.72 -9.08
C PHE A 75 6.45 -9.91 -8.13
N LEU A 76 5.72 -9.89 -6.98
CA LEU A 76 5.74 -10.95 -5.97
C LEU A 76 4.52 -11.86 -6.10
N ALA A 77 4.75 -13.16 -5.91
CA ALA A 77 3.68 -14.10 -5.64
C ALA A 77 3.11 -13.87 -4.22
N PRO A 78 1.83 -14.22 -3.97
CA PRO A 78 1.21 -14.05 -2.66
C PRO A 78 1.98 -14.75 -1.52
N TRP A 79 2.55 -15.92 -1.77
CA TRP A 79 3.33 -16.69 -0.78
C TRP A 79 4.71 -16.09 -0.48
N ASP A 80 5.30 -15.33 -1.41
CA ASP A 80 6.60 -14.67 -1.18
C ASP A 80 6.52 -13.55 -0.12
N VAL A 81 5.31 -13.12 0.23
CA VAL A 81 5.06 -12.17 1.31
C VAL A 81 5.53 -12.71 2.67
N GLU A 82 5.63 -14.02 2.84
CA GLU A 82 6.20 -14.66 4.02
C GLU A 82 7.56 -14.08 4.41
N HIS A 83 8.43 -13.85 3.43
CA HIS A 83 9.77 -13.30 3.69
C HIS A 83 9.73 -11.86 4.20
N ILE A 84 8.72 -11.10 3.81
CA ILE A 84 8.51 -9.73 4.30
C ILE A 84 8.00 -9.80 5.74
N VAL A 85 7.01 -10.63 6.00
CA VAL A 85 6.45 -10.84 7.34
C VAL A 85 7.53 -11.26 8.33
N LYS A 86 8.36 -12.26 7.98
CA LYS A 86 9.48 -12.69 8.83
C LYS A 86 10.44 -11.55 9.18
N LYS A 87 10.81 -10.73 8.21
CA LYS A 87 11.68 -9.56 8.47
C LYS A 87 11.05 -8.58 9.47
N MET A 88 9.75 -8.36 9.35
CA MET A 88 9.03 -7.47 10.25
C MET A 88 8.98 -8.04 11.67
N GLU A 89 8.65 -9.32 11.81
CA GLU A 89 8.58 -10.03 13.09
C GLU A 89 9.95 -10.09 13.79
N GLU A 90 11.00 -10.45 13.05
CA GLU A 90 12.39 -10.46 13.54
C GLU A 90 12.87 -9.06 13.96
N SER A 91 12.27 -8.01 13.39
CA SER A 91 12.52 -6.61 13.75
C SER A 91 11.65 -6.11 14.90
N GLY A 92 10.82 -6.97 15.48
CA GLY A 92 9.99 -6.67 16.65
C GLY A 92 8.59 -6.09 16.32
N SER A 93 8.18 -6.05 15.06
CA SER A 93 6.84 -5.58 14.67
C SER A 93 5.88 -6.75 14.48
N GLN A 94 4.73 -6.67 15.16
CA GLN A 94 3.60 -7.59 15.00
C GLN A 94 2.32 -6.86 14.54
N ASN A 95 2.39 -5.56 14.33
CA ASN A 95 1.27 -4.75 13.86
C ASN A 95 1.38 -4.55 12.34
N ILE A 96 1.08 -5.60 11.59
CA ILE A 96 1.26 -5.65 10.14
C ILE A 96 -0.10 -5.68 9.45
N LEU A 97 -0.24 -4.92 8.37
CA LEU A 97 -1.31 -5.02 7.39
C LEU A 97 -0.67 -5.40 6.05
N LEU A 98 -1.25 -6.33 5.34
CA LEU A 98 -0.78 -6.77 4.03
C LEU A 98 -1.76 -6.27 2.97
N THR A 99 -1.26 -5.53 1.97
CA THR A 99 -2.13 -5.01 0.91
C THR A 99 -1.78 -5.64 -0.43
N ASP A 100 -2.75 -6.33 -1.03
CA ASP A 100 -2.65 -6.75 -2.43
C ASP A 100 -3.07 -5.62 -3.38
N ARG A 101 -2.33 -5.45 -4.46
CA ARG A 101 -2.59 -4.46 -5.51
C ARG A 101 -2.51 -5.05 -6.91
N GLY A 102 -2.74 -6.33 -7.05
CA GLY A 102 -2.57 -7.07 -8.28
C GLY A 102 -1.14 -7.51 -8.54
N THR A 103 -1.01 -8.32 -9.58
CA THR A 103 0.25 -8.94 -10.00
C THR A 103 0.48 -8.63 -11.48
N GLN A 104 1.73 -8.35 -11.85
CA GLN A 104 2.11 -8.09 -13.23
C GLN A 104 1.87 -9.32 -14.10
N PHE A 105 1.22 -9.13 -15.24
CA PHE A 105 0.92 -10.17 -16.19
C PHE A 105 1.19 -9.67 -17.62
N GLY A 106 2.34 -10.00 -18.15
CA GLY A 106 2.83 -9.47 -19.42
C GLY A 106 3.26 -8.01 -19.33
N TYR A 107 3.25 -7.33 -20.48
CA TYR A 107 3.61 -5.91 -20.56
C TYR A 107 2.41 -5.02 -20.24
N ASN A 108 2.65 -3.97 -19.43
CA ASN A 108 1.70 -2.89 -19.19
C ASN A 108 0.32 -3.36 -18.65
N ASN A 109 0.28 -4.50 -17.97
CA ASN A 109 -0.97 -5.06 -17.45
C ASN A 109 -0.80 -5.65 -16.05
N LEU A 110 -1.87 -5.56 -15.26
CA LEU A 110 -2.00 -6.18 -13.95
C LEU A 110 -3.23 -7.07 -13.92
N VAL A 111 -3.13 -8.17 -13.18
CA VAL A 111 -4.26 -9.07 -12.89
C VAL A 111 -4.43 -9.16 -11.37
N ALA A 112 -5.67 -9.01 -10.91
CA ALA A 112 -6.04 -9.26 -9.53
C ALA A 112 -6.46 -10.72 -9.36
N ASP A 113 -5.61 -11.50 -8.71
CA ASP A 113 -5.93 -12.87 -8.32
C ASP A 113 -6.59 -12.88 -6.94
N MET A 114 -7.90 -13.11 -6.89
CA MET A 114 -8.64 -13.11 -5.62
C MET A 114 -8.20 -14.20 -4.67
N ARG A 115 -7.50 -15.25 -5.13
CA ARG A 115 -6.88 -16.27 -4.28
C ARG A 115 -5.72 -15.70 -3.44
N ALA A 116 -5.12 -14.58 -3.87
CA ALA A 116 -4.07 -13.92 -3.11
C ALA A 116 -4.54 -13.53 -1.71
N ILE A 117 -5.81 -13.16 -1.55
CA ILE A 117 -6.38 -12.74 -0.26
C ILE A 117 -6.31 -13.88 0.77
N PRO A 118 -6.96 -15.04 0.59
CA PRO A 118 -6.87 -16.13 1.54
C PRO A 118 -5.45 -16.71 1.69
N LEU A 119 -4.62 -16.68 0.65
CA LEU A 119 -3.22 -17.12 0.74
C LEU A 119 -2.42 -16.21 1.66
N MET A 120 -2.52 -14.90 1.53
CA MET A 120 -1.81 -13.95 2.39
C MET A 120 -2.36 -13.95 3.83
N LYS A 121 -3.65 -14.23 4.02
CA LYS A 121 -4.23 -14.36 5.38
C LYS A 121 -3.63 -15.51 6.20
N GLN A 122 -3.05 -16.51 5.55
CA GLN A 122 -2.39 -17.63 6.25
C GLN A 122 -1.18 -17.19 7.08
N PHE A 123 -0.63 -16.02 6.82
CA PHE A 123 0.45 -15.43 7.63
C PHE A 123 -0.05 -14.80 8.95
N GLY A 124 -1.35 -14.84 9.22
CA GLY A 124 -1.93 -14.39 10.49
C GLY A 124 -2.22 -12.88 10.56
N TYR A 125 -2.06 -12.14 9.47
CA TYR A 125 -2.27 -10.70 9.42
C TYR A 125 -3.47 -10.28 8.58
N PRO A 126 -4.11 -9.13 8.89
CA PRO A 126 -5.17 -8.58 8.06
C PRO A 126 -4.71 -8.30 6.63
N VAL A 127 -5.55 -8.65 5.66
CA VAL A 127 -5.30 -8.41 4.25
C VAL A 127 -6.23 -7.32 3.72
N ILE A 128 -5.64 -6.28 3.17
CA ILE A 128 -6.29 -5.16 2.50
C ILE A 128 -6.22 -5.37 0.99
N PHE A 129 -7.23 -5.00 0.27
CA PHE A 129 -7.21 -5.01 -1.19
C PHE A 129 -7.21 -3.58 -1.75
N ASP A 130 -6.22 -3.24 -2.54
CA ASP A 130 -6.12 -1.97 -3.24
C ASP A 130 -6.86 -2.07 -4.58
N ALA A 131 -8.10 -1.61 -4.59
CA ALA A 131 -8.98 -1.71 -5.75
C ALA A 131 -8.59 -0.74 -6.88
N THR A 132 -7.94 0.36 -6.54
CA THR A 132 -7.52 1.37 -7.53
C THR A 132 -6.29 0.91 -8.30
N HIS A 133 -5.22 0.58 -7.57
CA HIS A 133 -3.96 0.20 -8.21
C HIS A 133 -3.99 -1.19 -8.87
N SER A 134 -4.91 -2.06 -8.46
CA SER A 134 -5.11 -3.35 -9.14
C SER A 134 -5.74 -3.21 -10.54
N ALA A 135 -6.40 -2.08 -10.81
CA ALA A 135 -7.00 -1.77 -12.11
C ALA A 135 -6.09 -0.93 -13.01
N GLN A 136 -4.86 -0.65 -12.61
CA GLN A 136 -3.91 0.13 -13.41
C GLN A 136 -3.38 -0.65 -14.61
N LEU A 137 -3.09 0.09 -15.68
CA LEU A 137 -2.33 -0.34 -16.85
C LEU A 137 -0.98 0.41 -16.83
N PRO A 138 0.06 -0.13 -16.18
CA PRO A 138 1.32 0.58 -16.00
C PRO A 138 1.95 0.96 -17.35
N GLY A 139 2.21 2.27 -17.55
CA GLY A 139 2.81 2.77 -18.80
C GLY A 139 1.92 2.68 -20.03
N GLY A 140 0.62 2.42 -19.89
CA GLY A 140 -0.32 2.23 -21.01
C GLY A 140 -0.51 3.44 -21.92
N SER A 141 -0.21 4.65 -21.43
CA SER A 141 -0.35 5.93 -22.17
C SER A 141 0.98 6.61 -22.47
N GLY A 142 2.04 5.83 -22.77
CA GLY A 142 3.31 6.37 -23.29
C GLY A 142 4.10 7.31 -22.37
N GLY A 143 3.86 7.26 -21.06
CA GLY A 143 4.56 8.09 -20.06
C GLY A 143 3.74 8.28 -18.78
N HIS A 144 2.49 7.89 -18.80
CA HIS A 144 1.60 7.87 -17.66
C HIS A 144 0.97 6.49 -17.48
N SER A 145 0.67 6.13 -16.24
CA SER A 145 -0.17 4.96 -15.97
C SER A 145 -1.60 5.28 -16.39
N ASP A 146 -2.22 4.37 -17.13
CA ASP A 146 -3.65 4.38 -17.42
C ASP A 146 -4.36 3.37 -16.51
N GLY A 147 -5.66 3.23 -16.60
CA GLY A 147 -6.39 2.27 -15.76
C GLY A 147 -7.79 1.97 -16.25
N MET A 148 -8.24 0.77 -15.93
CA MET A 148 -9.62 0.32 -16.17
C MET A 148 -10.51 0.78 -15.01
N ARG A 149 -10.77 2.06 -14.92
CA ARG A 149 -11.52 2.69 -13.81
C ARG A 149 -12.87 2.03 -13.54
N ASP A 150 -13.58 1.66 -14.60
CA ASP A 150 -14.90 1.02 -14.50
C ASP A 150 -14.85 -0.37 -13.85
N MET A 151 -13.64 -0.97 -13.75
CA MET A 151 -13.44 -2.24 -13.08
C MET A 151 -13.24 -2.11 -11.56
N ILE A 152 -12.93 -0.93 -11.04
CA ILE A 152 -12.70 -0.71 -9.61
C ILE A 152 -13.85 -1.23 -8.73
N PRO A 153 -15.14 -0.90 -9.00
CA PRO A 153 -16.24 -1.42 -8.20
C PRO A 153 -16.39 -2.94 -8.27
N THR A 154 -16.07 -3.53 -9.41
CA THR A 154 -16.13 -4.99 -9.61
C THR A 154 -15.03 -5.67 -8.80
N LEU A 155 -13.80 -5.19 -8.90
CA LEU A 155 -12.65 -5.73 -8.16
C LEU A 155 -12.83 -5.57 -6.64
N ALA A 156 -13.33 -4.41 -6.19
CA ALA A 156 -13.60 -4.18 -4.77
C ALA A 156 -14.63 -5.17 -4.22
N ARG A 157 -15.76 -5.38 -4.92
CA ARG A 157 -16.78 -6.37 -4.51
C ARG A 157 -16.23 -7.79 -4.50
N ALA A 158 -15.44 -8.15 -5.52
CA ALA A 158 -14.82 -9.48 -5.59
C ALA A 158 -13.85 -9.72 -4.43
N ALA A 159 -13.04 -8.71 -4.07
CA ALA A 159 -12.11 -8.80 -2.95
C ALA A 159 -12.84 -8.93 -1.59
N VAL A 160 -13.93 -8.19 -1.40
CA VAL A 160 -14.78 -8.33 -0.20
C VAL A 160 -15.38 -9.73 -0.12
N ALA A 161 -15.90 -10.26 -1.24
CA ALA A 161 -16.39 -11.63 -1.31
C ALA A 161 -15.31 -12.68 -1.06
N ALA A 162 -14.06 -12.42 -1.46
CA ALA A 162 -12.90 -13.27 -1.16
C ALA A 162 -12.41 -13.14 0.30
N GLY A 163 -13.01 -12.24 1.09
CA GLY A 163 -12.78 -12.10 2.52
C GLY A 163 -11.62 -11.17 2.91
N CYS A 164 -11.32 -10.13 2.13
CA CYS A 164 -10.37 -9.10 2.57
C CYS A 164 -10.88 -8.40 3.84
N ASN A 165 -9.95 -7.87 4.64
CA ASN A 165 -10.26 -7.18 5.89
C ASN A 165 -10.57 -5.69 5.70
N GLY A 166 -10.23 -5.15 4.52
CA GLY A 166 -10.49 -3.78 4.15
C GLY A 166 -10.21 -3.53 2.67
N VAL A 167 -10.65 -2.39 2.18
CA VAL A 167 -10.43 -1.94 0.81
C VAL A 167 -9.69 -0.61 0.86
N PHE A 168 -8.63 -0.50 0.08
CA PHE A 168 -7.91 0.73 -0.17
C PHE A 168 -8.39 1.30 -1.50
N MET A 169 -8.67 2.60 -1.54
CA MET A 169 -9.04 3.31 -2.76
C MET A 169 -8.39 4.69 -2.80
N GLU A 170 -7.82 5.03 -3.93
CA GLU A 170 -7.36 6.39 -4.22
C GLU A 170 -8.52 7.20 -4.78
N VAL A 171 -8.77 8.36 -4.19
CA VAL A 171 -9.87 9.26 -4.58
C VAL A 171 -9.32 10.67 -4.76
N HIS A 172 -9.68 11.31 -5.87
CA HIS A 172 -9.28 12.67 -6.16
C HIS A 172 -10.39 13.42 -6.88
N ASN A 173 -10.54 14.70 -6.60
CA ASN A 173 -11.55 15.54 -7.26
C ASN A 173 -11.30 15.72 -8.78
N LEU A 174 -10.06 15.52 -9.22
CA LEU A 174 -9.64 15.50 -10.64
C LEU A 174 -9.38 14.05 -11.10
N SER A 175 -10.16 13.10 -10.66
CA SER A 175 -9.93 11.67 -10.85
C SER A 175 -9.88 11.18 -12.32
N LEU A 176 -10.11 12.07 -13.30
CA LEU A 176 -9.87 11.78 -14.72
C LEU A 176 -8.38 11.77 -15.08
N ILE A 177 -7.50 12.22 -14.18
CA ILE A 177 -6.06 12.42 -14.43
C ILE A 177 -5.22 11.37 -13.67
N HIS A 178 -5.77 10.74 -12.64
CA HIS A 178 -5.05 9.87 -11.73
C HIS A 178 -5.68 8.50 -11.60
N ILE A 179 -5.41 7.65 -12.54
CA ILE A 179 -5.49 6.19 -12.38
C ILE A 179 -4.33 5.53 -13.07
#